data_86b04a193fc005c407047b40036e887f
#
_entry.id   86b04a193fc005c407047b40036e887f
#
_cell.length_a   1.000
_cell.length_b   1.000
_cell.length_c   1.000
_cell.angle_alpha   90.00
_cell.angle_beta   90.00
_cell.angle_gamma   90.00
#
_symmetry.space_group_name_H-M   'P 1'
#
loop_
_entity.id
_entity.type
_entity.pdbx_description
1 polymer ?
#
loop_
_entity_poly.entity_id
_entity_poly.type
_entity_poly.pdbx_seq_one_letter_code
_entity_poly.pdbx_strand_id
1 'polypeptide(L)'
;MKKLALVAAGFLCTGLLGACSSQGMATSKKDMSQQTAKAGARQPSGKKVKEFSLQGVDGKTYRLSDYKGKKVYLKFWASWCSICLSTLEDTNELAKEEEGKDYVVLSVVAPTFNGEKSAADFKNWYQSLDYKDFPVLLDNKGDLLKEYGIRSYPSALFI
;
A
#
# COMPACT_ATOMS: atom_id res chain seq x y z
N MET A 1 -42.88 12.89 30.21
CA MET A 1 -43.68 14.12 30.53
C MET A 1 -42.71 15.29 30.61
N LYS A 2 -43.08 16.40 30.01
CA LYS A 2 -42.43 17.74 29.87
C LYS A 2 -41.59 17.88 28.58
N LYS A 3 -42.22 18.35 27.48
CA LYS A 3 -42.59 19.70 26.99
C LYS A 3 -41.34 20.45 26.49
N LEU A 4 -41.15 20.50 25.22
CA LEU A 4 -41.51 21.47 24.16
C LEU A 4 -41.15 22.93 24.51
N ALA A 5 -40.20 23.50 23.75
CA ALA A 5 -40.19 24.92 23.43
C ALA A 5 -39.51 25.17 22.08
N LEU A 6 -40.33 25.54 21.11
CA LEU A 6 -39.99 26.19 19.85
C LEU A 6 -39.61 27.64 20.12
N VAL A 7 -38.52 28.13 19.51
CA VAL A 7 -38.36 29.57 19.27
C VAL A 7 -37.94 29.76 17.82
N ALA A 8 -38.89 30.29 17.06
CA ALA A 8 -38.69 30.86 15.76
C ALA A 8 -38.29 32.32 15.92
N ALA A 9 -37.22 32.75 15.26
CA ALA A 9 -36.95 34.15 15.02
C ALA A 9 -36.48 34.33 13.57
N GLY A 10 -37.39 34.83 12.77
CA GLY A 10 -37.11 35.27 11.43
C GLY A 10 -36.37 36.62 11.41
N PHE A 11 -35.43 36.74 10.52
CA PHE A 11 -34.93 38.04 10.06
C PHE A 11 -35.00 38.11 8.57
N LEU A 12 -35.94 38.92 8.15
CA LEU A 12 -36.10 39.43 6.79
C LEU A 12 -35.17 40.64 6.67
N CYS A 13 -34.26 40.66 5.70
CA CYS A 13 -33.64 41.88 5.22
C CYS A 13 -33.62 41.90 3.68
N THR A 14 -34.46 42.76 3.20
CA THR A 14 -34.66 43.19 1.80
C THR A 14 -33.53 44.08 1.29
N GLY A 15 -33.10 43.85 0.06
CA GLY A 15 -32.83 44.86 -0.93
C GLY A 15 -31.48 45.56 -0.98
N LEU A 16 -30.83 45.45 -2.12
CA LEU A 16 -30.51 46.60 -2.96
C LEU A 16 -29.84 46.10 -4.24
N LEU A 17 -30.50 46.44 -5.34
CA LEU A 17 -30.02 46.31 -6.70
C LEU A 17 -28.88 47.30 -6.96
N GLY A 18 -27.78 46.80 -7.49
CA GLY A 18 -26.68 47.57 -8.04
C GLY A 18 -26.20 46.96 -9.33
N ALA A 19 -26.75 47.40 -10.42
CA ALA A 19 -26.25 47.12 -11.77
C ALA A 19 -25.08 48.03 -12.07
N CYS A 20 -23.93 47.47 -12.51
CA CYS A 20 -22.93 48.16 -13.33
C CYS A 20 -22.27 47.18 -14.27
N SER A 21 -22.60 47.34 -15.47
CA SER A 21 -22.05 47.29 -16.81
C SER A 21 -20.55 46.89 -16.97
N SER A 22 -20.40 45.90 -17.85
CA SER A 22 -19.39 45.75 -18.95
C SER A 22 -17.90 45.94 -18.64
N GLN A 23 -17.12 44.86 -18.83
CA GLN A 23 -16.17 44.76 -19.97
C GLN A 23 -15.53 43.39 -19.99
N GLY A 24 -15.45 42.79 -21.15
CA GLY A 24 -14.97 41.45 -21.38
C GLY A 24 -13.47 41.30 -21.13
N MET A 25 -13.13 40.17 -20.54
CA MET A 25 -11.84 39.52 -20.74
C MET A 25 -12.06 38.02 -20.70
N ALA A 26 -11.78 37.40 -21.82
CA ALA A 26 -11.77 35.97 -21.99
C ALA A 26 -10.67 35.38 -21.08
N THR A 27 -11.05 34.76 -19.99
CA THR A 27 -10.18 33.91 -19.24
C THR A 27 -10.65 32.47 -19.40
N SER A 28 -9.78 31.75 -20.08
CA SER A 28 -9.74 30.32 -20.25
C SER A 28 -10.27 29.59 -19.01
N LYS A 29 -11.34 28.87 -19.16
CA LYS A 29 -11.76 27.84 -18.20
C LYS A 29 -10.68 26.74 -18.20
N LYS A 30 -9.80 26.82 -17.25
CA LYS A 30 -8.88 25.73 -16.95
C LYS A 30 -9.71 24.69 -16.20
N ASP A 31 -10.08 23.65 -16.93
CA ASP A 31 -10.63 22.43 -16.39
C ASP A 31 -9.73 21.94 -15.27
N MET A 32 -10.22 22.01 -14.04
CA MET A 32 -9.62 21.35 -12.90
C MET A 32 -10.05 19.89 -12.93
N SER A 33 -9.55 19.19 -13.97
CA SER A 33 -9.64 17.74 -14.08
C SER A 33 -9.03 17.13 -12.84
N GLN A 34 -9.83 16.36 -12.15
CA GLN A 34 -9.47 15.47 -11.06
C GLN A 34 -8.21 14.71 -11.40
N GLN A 35 -7.09 15.08 -10.78
CA GLN A 35 -5.92 14.23 -10.69
C GLN A 35 -6.22 13.16 -9.65
N THR A 36 -6.89 12.09 -10.07
CA THR A 36 -6.78 10.82 -9.39
C THR A 36 -5.30 10.44 -9.41
N ALA A 37 -4.67 10.48 -8.26
CA ALA A 37 -3.32 9.98 -8.07
C ALA A 37 -3.32 8.48 -8.42
N LYS A 38 -3.03 8.15 -9.69
CA LYS A 38 -2.60 6.82 -10.07
C LYS A 38 -1.28 6.59 -9.36
N ALA A 39 -1.31 5.79 -8.30
CA ALA A 39 -0.12 5.13 -7.79
C ALA A 39 0.43 4.30 -8.95
N GLY A 40 1.41 4.85 -9.66
CA GLY A 40 2.04 4.19 -10.78
C GLY A 40 2.88 3.04 -10.29
N ALA A 41 2.34 1.84 -10.34
CA ALA A 41 3.15 0.64 -10.34
C ALA A 41 4.08 0.76 -11.56
N ARG A 42 5.33 1.17 -11.34
CA ARG A 42 6.38 1.09 -12.36
C ARG A 42 6.70 -0.38 -12.56
N GLN A 43 6.07 -0.98 -13.54
CA GLN A 43 6.54 -2.23 -14.11
C GLN A 43 7.93 -1.99 -14.67
N PRO A 44 8.97 -2.70 -14.23
CA PRO A 44 10.28 -2.65 -14.90
C PRO A 44 10.10 -3.30 -16.27
N SER A 45 10.09 -2.46 -17.31
CA SER A 45 10.02 -2.88 -18.70
C SER A 45 11.15 -3.86 -19.02
N GLY A 46 10.83 -5.13 -19.22
CA GLY A 46 11.69 -6.11 -19.90
C GLY A 46 12.92 -6.63 -19.15
N LYS A 47 13.15 -6.28 -17.90
CA LYS A 47 14.24 -6.85 -17.12
C LYS A 47 13.82 -8.25 -16.64
N LYS A 48 14.59 -9.27 -17.03
CA LYS A 48 14.37 -10.63 -16.54
C LYS A 48 14.40 -10.63 -15.01
N VAL A 49 13.32 -11.10 -14.40
CA VAL A 49 13.20 -11.19 -12.94
C VAL A 49 14.28 -12.14 -12.43
N LYS A 50 15.03 -11.70 -11.41
CA LYS A 50 16.07 -12.51 -10.80
C LYS A 50 15.43 -13.59 -9.94
N GLU A 51 15.88 -14.82 -10.17
CA GLU A 51 15.52 -15.96 -9.32
C GLU A 51 16.01 -15.73 -7.89
N PHE A 52 15.19 -16.10 -6.92
CA PHE A 52 15.56 -16.07 -5.51
C PHE A 52 15.17 -17.35 -4.78
N SER A 53 15.87 -17.60 -3.68
CA SER A 53 15.55 -18.65 -2.72
C SER A 53 15.76 -18.07 -1.32
N LEU A 54 14.69 -17.85 -0.59
CA LEU A 54 14.72 -17.24 0.75
C LEU A 54 14.01 -18.12 1.76
N GLN A 55 14.45 -18.03 3.02
CA GLN A 55 13.77 -18.67 4.14
C GLN A 55 12.66 -17.77 4.67
N GLY A 56 11.48 -18.33 4.90
CA GLY A 56 10.37 -17.66 5.58
C GLY A 56 10.55 -17.61 7.10
N VAL A 57 9.74 -16.78 7.75
CA VAL A 57 9.63 -16.74 9.22
C VAL A 57 9.14 -18.08 9.80
N ASP A 58 8.39 -18.84 9.00
CA ASP A 58 7.90 -20.20 9.30
C ASP A 58 8.97 -21.29 9.16
N GLY A 59 10.18 -20.92 8.74
CA GLY A 59 11.31 -21.83 8.53
C GLY A 59 11.32 -22.56 7.18
N LYS A 60 10.28 -22.41 6.36
CA LYS A 60 10.25 -23.01 5.02
C LYS A 60 11.11 -22.21 4.04
N THR A 61 11.54 -22.87 2.97
CA THR A 61 12.26 -22.22 1.87
C THR A 61 11.29 -21.94 0.73
N TYR A 62 11.32 -20.71 0.25
CA TYR A 62 10.49 -20.20 -0.86
C TYR A 62 11.39 -19.84 -2.03
N ARG A 63 11.11 -20.38 -3.21
CA ARG A 63 11.82 -20.10 -4.45
C ARG A 63 10.87 -19.49 -5.46
N LEU A 64 11.32 -18.49 -6.20
CA LEU A 64 10.48 -17.90 -7.24
C LEU A 64 10.06 -18.94 -8.29
N SER A 65 10.95 -19.90 -8.59
CA SER A 65 10.66 -21.00 -9.52
C SER A 65 9.48 -21.88 -9.13
N ASP A 66 9.10 -21.92 -7.83
CA ASP A 66 7.99 -22.73 -7.34
C ASP A 66 6.63 -22.15 -7.76
N TYR A 67 6.61 -20.89 -8.23
CA TYR A 67 5.43 -20.15 -8.65
C TYR A 67 5.33 -19.91 -10.15
N LYS A 68 6.06 -20.71 -10.96
CA LYS A 68 5.98 -20.59 -12.41
C LYS A 68 4.55 -20.73 -12.94
N GLY A 69 4.16 -19.78 -13.79
CA GLY A 69 2.81 -19.72 -14.34
C GLY A 69 1.78 -18.98 -13.48
N LYS A 70 2.18 -18.51 -12.30
CA LYS A 70 1.38 -17.62 -11.45
C LYS A 70 1.93 -16.20 -11.49
N LYS A 71 1.06 -15.23 -11.30
CA LYS A 71 1.45 -13.84 -11.02
C LYS A 71 1.88 -13.74 -9.56
N VAL A 72 3.08 -13.24 -9.30
CA VAL A 72 3.58 -13.08 -7.93
C VAL A 72 3.44 -11.62 -7.50
N TYR A 73 2.61 -11.36 -6.50
CA TYR A 73 2.61 -10.08 -5.78
C TYR A 73 3.66 -10.15 -4.68
N LEU A 74 4.76 -9.42 -4.85
CA LEU A 74 5.90 -9.42 -3.93
C LEU A 74 5.95 -8.07 -3.20
N LYS A 75 5.56 -8.05 -1.91
CA LYS A 75 5.51 -6.85 -1.08
C LYS A 75 6.77 -6.72 -0.23
N PHE A 76 7.45 -5.58 -0.29
CA PHE A 76 8.56 -5.22 0.58
C PHE A 76 8.09 -4.28 1.68
N TRP A 77 8.43 -4.60 2.93
CA TRP A 77 7.97 -3.84 4.08
C TRP A 77 8.95 -3.94 5.27
N ALA A 78 8.68 -3.20 6.35
CA ALA A 78 9.48 -3.24 7.58
C ALA A 78 8.59 -3.12 8.82
N SER A 79 9.04 -3.69 9.95
CA SER A 79 8.29 -3.72 11.19
C SER A 79 8.08 -2.35 11.83
N TRP A 80 8.93 -1.40 11.55
CA TRP A 80 8.84 -0.02 12.04
C TRP A 80 8.01 0.91 11.13
N CYS A 81 7.60 0.44 9.96
CA CYS A 81 6.88 1.23 8.96
C CYS A 81 5.38 1.23 9.26
N SER A 82 4.86 2.32 9.82
CA SER A 82 3.45 2.44 10.22
C SER A 82 2.46 2.23 9.07
N ILE A 83 2.75 2.78 7.88
CA ILE A 83 1.93 2.58 6.67
C ILE A 83 1.96 1.11 6.23
N CYS A 84 3.12 0.43 6.40
CA CYS A 84 3.21 -0.99 6.09
C CYS A 84 2.30 -1.81 7.01
N LEU A 85 2.34 -1.51 8.31
CA LEU A 85 1.54 -2.22 9.32
C LEU A 85 0.04 -2.02 9.09
N SER A 86 -0.40 -0.81 8.77
CA SER A 86 -1.81 -0.52 8.50
C SER A 86 -2.38 -1.25 7.27
N THR A 87 -1.53 -1.77 6.40
CA THR A 87 -1.92 -2.50 5.18
C THR A 87 -1.63 -4.00 5.25
N LEU A 88 -1.23 -4.52 6.43
CA LEU A 88 -1.00 -5.96 6.59
C LEU A 88 -2.30 -6.76 6.57
N GLU A 89 -3.38 -6.21 7.12
CA GLU A 89 -4.70 -6.83 7.08
C GLU A 89 -5.16 -7.05 5.65
N ASP A 90 -5.14 -6.00 4.81
CA ASP A 90 -5.48 -6.11 3.38
C ASP A 90 -4.59 -7.13 2.65
N THR A 91 -3.30 -7.18 3.01
CA THR A 91 -2.36 -8.16 2.43
C THR A 91 -2.72 -9.59 2.84
N ASN A 92 -3.14 -9.77 4.08
CA ASN A 92 -3.54 -11.06 4.63
C ASN A 92 -4.85 -11.55 3.99
N GLU A 93 -5.83 -10.65 3.82
CA GLU A 93 -7.07 -10.97 3.12
C GLU A 93 -6.82 -11.35 1.66
N LEU A 94 -5.98 -10.60 0.96
CA LEU A 94 -5.59 -10.91 -0.42
C LEU A 94 -4.93 -12.31 -0.53
N ALA A 95 -4.13 -12.69 0.46
CA ALA A 95 -3.50 -14.01 0.49
C ALA A 95 -4.51 -15.14 0.77
N LYS A 96 -5.50 -14.92 1.63
CA LYS A 96 -6.58 -15.89 1.86
C LYS A 96 -7.37 -16.19 0.58
N GLU A 97 -7.52 -15.18 -0.28
CA GLU A 97 -8.26 -15.31 -1.53
C GLU A 97 -7.46 -15.97 -2.66
N GLU A 98 -6.16 -16.26 -2.47
CA GLU A 98 -5.30 -16.80 -3.55
C GLU A 98 -5.59 -18.26 -3.92
N GLU A 99 -6.30 -19.00 -3.08
CA GLU A 99 -6.62 -20.41 -3.33
C GLU A 99 -7.43 -20.56 -4.62
N GLY A 100 -6.93 -21.37 -5.56
CA GLY A 100 -7.53 -21.57 -6.87
C GLY A 100 -7.34 -20.41 -7.87
N LYS A 101 -6.60 -19.37 -7.51
CA LYS A 101 -6.29 -18.23 -8.39
C LYS A 101 -4.96 -18.40 -9.13
N ASP A 102 -4.75 -17.56 -10.14
CA ASP A 102 -3.54 -17.49 -10.94
C ASP A 102 -2.47 -16.54 -10.35
N TYR A 103 -2.63 -16.15 -9.09
CA TYR A 103 -1.66 -15.32 -8.38
C TYR A 103 -1.27 -15.92 -7.03
N VAL A 104 -0.20 -15.38 -6.46
CA VAL A 104 0.29 -15.69 -5.12
C VAL A 104 0.82 -14.42 -4.46
N VAL A 105 0.61 -14.32 -3.14
CA VAL A 105 1.06 -13.20 -2.31
C VAL A 105 2.29 -13.62 -1.51
N LEU A 106 3.40 -12.94 -1.72
CA LEU A 106 4.62 -13.09 -0.95
C LEU A 106 5.02 -11.75 -0.36
N SER A 107 5.66 -11.77 0.80
CA SER A 107 6.24 -10.56 1.37
C SER A 107 7.71 -10.75 1.75
N VAL A 108 8.47 -9.66 1.74
CA VAL A 108 9.91 -9.65 2.02
C VAL A 108 10.22 -8.60 3.06
N VAL A 109 10.96 -9.01 4.06
CA VAL A 109 11.59 -8.14 5.05
C VAL A 109 13.10 -8.38 4.99
N ALA A 110 13.90 -7.34 5.11
CA ALA A 110 15.35 -7.45 5.12
C ALA A 110 15.89 -7.14 6.53
N PRO A 111 16.14 -8.17 7.36
CA PRO A 111 16.67 -7.99 8.69
C PRO A 111 17.99 -7.23 8.70
N THR A 112 18.14 -6.31 9.65
CA THR A 112 19.31 -5.43 9.83
C THR A 112 19.52 -4.35 8.76
N PHE A 113 18.72 -4.35 7.68
CA PHE A 113 18.75 -3.31 6.66
C PHE A 113 17.71 -2.23 6.96
N ASN A 114 18.03 -0.98 6.62
CA ASN A 114 17.12 0.17 6.73
C ASN A 114 16.44 0.30 8.11
N GLY A 115 17.13 -0.06 9.20
CA GLY A 115 16.60 0.04 10.55
C GLY A 115 15.70 -1.12 10.98
N GLU A 116 15.61 -2.20 10.19
CA GLU A 116 14.86 -3.38 10.60
C GLU A 116 15.59 -4.16 11.69
N LYS A 117 14.83 -4.87 12.52
CA LYS A 117 15.31 -5.77 13.58
C LYS A 117 16.23 -6.86 13.03
N SER A 118 16.95 -7.53 13.93
CA SER A 118 17.59 -8.80 13.59
C SER A 118 16.55 -9.84 13.14
N ALA A 119 16.98 -10.85 12.40
CA ALA A 119 16.07 -11.92 11.95
C ALA A 119 15.37 -12.62 13.13
N ALA A 120 16.09 -12.82 14.25
CA ALA A 120 15.54 -13.45 15.46
C ALA A 120 14.49 -12.55 16.12
N ASP A 121 14.81 -11.28 16.33
CA ASP A 121 13.91 -10.32 16.97
C ASP A 121 12.68 -10.04 16.07
N PHE A 122 12.88 -9.99 14.76
CA PHE A 122 11.77 -9.86 13.82
C PHE A 122 10.82 -11.06 13.90
N LYS A 123 11.34 -12.29 13.89
CA LYS A 123 10.53 -13.50 14.02
C LYS A 123 9.70 -13.49 15.31
N ASN A 124 10.34 -13.18 16.45
CA ASN A 124 9.67 -13.11 17.74
C ASN A 124 8.56 -12.06 17.74
N TRP A 125 8.84 -10.88 17.21
CA TRP A 125 7.85 -9.82 17.09
C TRP A 125 6.71 -10.21 16.15
N TYR A 126 7.00 -10.78 14.97
CA TYR A 126 5.98 -11.16 13.99
C TYR A 126 5.03 -12.24 14.51
N GLN A 127 5.51 -13.14 15.40
CA GLN A 127 4.66 -14.15 16.02
C GLN A 127 3.53 -13.57 16.86
N SER A 128 3.67 -12.33 17.36
CA SER A 128 2.62 -11.63 18.11
C SER A 128 1.52 -11.05 17.23
N LEU A 129 1.68 -11.07 15.89
CA LEU A 129 0.69 -10.58 14.94
C LEU A 129 -0.23 -11.72 14.48
N ASP A 130 -1.46 -11.37 14.13
CA ASP A 130 -2.48 -12.34 13.67
C ASP A 130 -2.48 -12.58 12.14
N TYR A 131 -1.49 -12.04 11.43
CA TYR A 131 -1.37 -12.14 9.97
C TYR A 131 -0.55 -13.38 9.59
N LYS A 132 -1.20 -14.52 9.30
CA LYS A 132 -0.55 -15.81 9.06
C LYS A 132 -0.74 -16.37 7.65
N ASP A 133 -1.58 -15.72 6.83
CA ASP A 133 -2.01 -16.31 5.56
C ASP A 133 -1.05 -16.02 4.40
N PHE A 134 -0.10 -15.10 4.56
CA PHE A 134 0.94 -14.84 3.57
C PHE A 134 2.33 -15.14 4.09
N PRO A 135 3.23 -15.71 3.26
CA PRO A 135 4.61 -15.94 3.62
C PRO A 135 5.37 -14.63 3.82
N VAL A 136 6.16 -14.54 4.90
CA VAL A 136 7.13 -13.45 5.13
C VAL A 136 8.53 -14.00 4.96
N LEU A 137 9.21 -13.60 3.89
CA LEU A 137 10.53 -14.05 3.50
C LEU A 137 11.59 -13.12 4.08
N LEU A 138 12.71 -13.69 4.52
CA LEU A 138 13.81 -12.96 5.14
C LEU A 138 14.97 -12.78 4.14
N ASP A 139 15.12 -11.58 3.62
CA ASP A 139 16.26 -11.19 2.78
C ASP A 139 17.45 -10.78 3.67
N ASN A 140 18.06 -11.77 4.34
CA ASN A 140 19.13 -11.54 5.32
C ASN A 140 20.38 -10.84 4.75
N LYS A 141 20.56 -10.84 3.44
CA LYS A 141 21.71 -10.20 2.76
C LYS A 141 21.32 -8.88 2.08
N GLY A 142 20.04 -8.56 2.06
CA GLY A 142 19.52 -7.40 1.33
C GLY A 142 19.71 -7.51 -0.20
N ASP A 143 19.83 -8.73 -0.71
CA ASP A 143 20.11 -8.96 -2.14
C ASP A 143 18.90 -8.59 -3.01
N LEU A 144 17.68 -8.92 -2.56
CA LEU A 144 16.48 -8.52 -3.30
C LEU A 144 16.21 -7.02 -3.20
N LEU A 145 16.46 -6.40 -2.03
CA LEU A 145 16.35 -4.93 -1.91
C LEU A 145 17.23 -4.23 -2.94
N LYS A 146 18.49 -4.68 -3.08
CA LYS A 146 19.45 -4.10 -4.02
C LYS A 146 19.06 -4.37 -5.47
N GLU A 147 18.70 -5.60 -5.78
CA GLU A 147 18.36 -6.04 -7.14
C GLU A 147 17.16 -5.28 -7.70
N TYR A 148 16.12 -5.13 -6.89
CA TYR A 148 14.90 -4.42 -7.29
C TYR A 148 14.93 -2.92 -6.99
N GLY A 149 16.02 -2.42 -6.43
CA GLY A 149 16.20 -1.00 -6.12
C GLY A 149 15.18 -0.46 -5.10
N ILE A 150 14.82 -1.28 -4.13
CA ILE A 150 13.86 -0.91 -3.09
C ILE A 150 14.48 0.13 -2.16
N ARG A 151 13.94 1.35 -2.14
CA ARG A 151 14.44 2.48 -1.36
C ARG A 151 13.45 3.02 -0.34
N SER A 152 12.20 2.59 -0.43
CA SER A 152 11.12 3.04 0.46
C SER A 152 10.16 1.89 0.75
N TYR A 153 9.44 2.01 1.87
CA TYR A 153 8.41 1.06 2.27
C TYR A 153 7.05 1.75 2.43
N PRO A 154 5.93 1.07 2.12
CA PRO A 154 5.89 -0.20 1.39
C PRO A 154 6.26 -0.03 -0.09
N SER A 155 6.85 -1.06 -0.69
CA SER A 155 7.01 -1.20 -2.13
C SER A 155 6.47 -2.56 -2.56
N ALA A 156 5.93 -2.66 -3.77
CA ALA A 156 5.44 -3.93 -4.29
C ALA A 156 5.82 -4.11 -5.76
N LEU A 157 6.04 -5.34 -6.14
CA LEU A 157 6.31 -5.77 -7.51
C LEU A 157 5.29 -6.82 -7.92
N PHE A 158 4.95 -6.81 -9.20
CA PHE A 158 4.21 -7.89 -9.86
C PHE A 158 5.18 -8.60 -10.81
N ILE A 159 5.31 -9.89 -10.64
CA ILE A 159 6.25 -10.77 -11.36
C ILE A 159 5.45 -11.82 -12.12
#